data_b6667cc755495bc0df035b358a7183d4
#
_entry.id   b6667cc755495bc0df035b358a7183d4
#
_cell.length_a   1.000
_cell.length_b   1.000
_cell.length_c   1.000
_cell.angle_alpha   90.00
_cell.angle_beta   90.00
_cell.angle_gamma   90.00
#
_symmetry.space_group_name_H-M   'P 1'
#
loop_
_entity.id
_entity.type
_entity.pdbx_description
1 polymer ?
#
loop_
_entity_poly.entity_id
_entity_poly.type
_entity_poly.pdbx_seq_one_letter_code
_entity_poly.pdbx_strand_id
1 'polypeptide(L)'
;MTVSLDYPAYKTLLLYLFELRFATTEQLARLTENDYGSRRSAIRQTTRHMNTLEDQGVVLCLDRRVGGWKGGSAPAIWALTTSGYRTVTGAGQKRQRPHLISTTFLEHLLAIAATRVTATETIRAIPDGRLGIQAEPVCWRTYLGPHGQQLTLRPDLHLTVTSAEYRDSYFIEDDRATEN
;
A
#
# COMPACT_ATOMS: atom_id res chain seq x y z
N MET A 1 -11.69 23.25 3.61
CA MET A 1 -12.25 22.75 2.35
C MET A 1 -12.43 21.24 2.50
N THR A 2 -13.63 20.73 2.33
CA THR A 2 -13.90 19.29 2.37
C THR A 2 -13.44 18.72 1.03
N VAL A 3 -12.53 17.73 1.07
CA VAL A 3 -12.11 17.02 -0.13
C VAL A 3 -13.33 16.32 -0.72
N SER A 4 -13.70 16.67 -1.94
CA SER A 4 -14.74 15.93 -2.63
C SER A 4 -14.19 14.55 -3.02
N LEU A 5 -14.57 13.51 -2.27
CA LEU A 5 -14.32 12.12 -2.64
C LEU A 5 -15.25 11.63 -3.77
N ASP A 6 -15.99 12.55 -4.42
CA ASP A 6 -16.93 12.21 -5.48
C ASP A 6 -16.23 11.64 -6.72
N TYR A 7 -14.90 11.84 -6.83
CA TYR A 7 -14.13 11.24 -7.89
C TYR A 7 -13.59 9.85 -7.50
N PRO A 8 -14.06 8.76 -8.12
CA PRO A 8 -13.74 7.39 -7.70
C PRO A 8 -12.24 7.09 -7.60
N ALA A 9 -11.43 7.65 -8.53
CA ALA A 9 -9.99 7.45 -8.52
C ALA A 9 -9.32 8.02 -7.26
N TYR A 10 -9.77 9.16 -6.72
CA TYR A 10 -9.23 9.71 -5.47
C TYR A 10 -9.50 8.78 -4.29
N LYS A 11 -10.73 8.28 -4.19
CA LYS A 11 -11.10 7.32 -3.14
C LYS A 11 -10.22 6.07 -3.21
N THR A 12 -10.03 5.51 -4.40
CA THR A 12 -9.19 4.32 -4.61
C THR A 12 -7.74 4.57 -4.19
N LEU A 13 -7.13 5.69 -4.61
CA LEU A 13 -5.75 6.04 -4.27
C LEU A 13 -5.58 6.27 -2.76
N LEU A 14 -6.52 6.95 -2.12
CA LEU A 14 -6.49 7.17 -0.67
C LEU A 14 -6.65 5.86 0.12
N LEU A 15 -7.50 4.93 -0.35
CA LEU A 15 -7.65 3.60 0.26
C LEU A 15 -6.34 2.78 0.12
N TYR A 16 -5.68 2.79 -1.04
CA TYR A 16 -4.39 2.14 -1.19
C TYR A 16 -3.34 2.72 -0.23
N LEU A 17 -3.26 4.05 -0.11
CA LEU A 17 -2.34 4.68 0.84
C LEU A 17 -2.71 4.43 2.31
N PHE A 18 -3.99 4.26 2.61
CA PHE A 18 -4.44 3.88 3.95
C PHE A 18 -3.95 2.47 4.32
N GLU A 19 -4.08 1.52 3.40
CA GLU A 19 -3.70 0.12 3.61
C GLU A 19 -2.18 -0.10 3.57
N LEU A 20 -1.48 0.54 2.63
CA LEU A 20 -0.04 0.38 2.41
C LEU A 20 0.82 1.32 3.28
N ARG A 21 0.24 2.38 3.81
CA ARG A 21 0.90 3.50 4.53
C ARG A 21 1.78 4.35 3.62
N PHE A 22 2.59 3.74 2.75
CA PHE A 22 3.46 4.39 1.77
C PHE A 22 3.41 3.66 0.43
N ALA A 23 3.44 4.42 -0.65
CA ALA A 23 3.57 3.87 -1.99
C ALA A 23 4.22 4.88 -2.93
N THR A 24 4.95 4.39 -3.93
CA THR A 24 5.43 5.24 -5.02
C THR A 24 4.32 5.52 -6.04
N THR A 25 4.49 6.59 -6.82
CA THR A 25 3.58 6.89 -7.95
C THR A 25 3.44 5.69 -8.89
N GLU A 26 4.54 4.98 -9.16
CA GLU A 26 4.53 3.81 -10.03
C GLU A 26 3.72 2.66 -9.43
N GLN A 27 3.90 2.36 -8.13
CA GLN A 27 3.14 1.32 -7.44
C GLN A 27 1.63 1.61 -7.47
N LEU A 28 1.23 2.86 -7.17
CA LEU A 28 -0.17 3.27 -7.24
C LEU A 28 -0.73 3.17 -8.67
N ALA A 29 0.05 3.59 -9.68
CA ALA A 29 -0.37 3.47 -11.08
C ALA A 29 -0.54 2.02 -11.52
N ARG A 30 0.31 1.10 -11.07
CA ARG A 30 0.20 -0.34 -11.33
C ARG A 30 -1.05 -0.95 -10.68
N LEU A 31 -1.36 -0.54 -9.46
CA LEU A 31 -2.56 -1.00 -8.76
C LEU A 31 -3.85 -0.53 -9.46
N THR A 32 -3.86 0.65 -10.08
CA THR A 32 -5.01 1.26 -10.76
C THR A 32 -4.96 1.13 -12.30
N GLU A 33 -4.02 0.35 -12.86
CA GLU A 33 -3.81 0.29 -14.32
C GLU A 33 -5.05 -0.09 -15.11
N ASN A 34 -5.89 -0.98 -14.58
CA ASN A 34 -7.12 -1.42 -15.25
C ASN A 34 -8.14 -0.30 -15.47
N ASP A 35 -8.03 0.80 -14.72
CA ASP A 35 -8.91 1.98 -14.89
C ASP A 35 -8.47 2.85 -16.09
N TYR A 36 -7.34 2.51 -16.73
CA TYR A 36 -6.72 3.29 -17.80
C TYR A 36 -6.33 2.42 -18.99
N GLY A 37 -6.30 2.99 -20.18
CA GLY A 37 -6.03 2.25 -21.42
C GLY A 37 -4.57 1.80 -21.61
N SER A 38 -3.63 2.23 -20.74
CA SER A 38 -2.23 1.83 -20.80
C SER A 38 -1.47 2.21 -19.51
N ARG A 39 -0.36 1.51 -19.24
CA ARG A 39 0.58 1.83 -18.15
C ARG A 39 1.04 3.30 -18.19
N ARG A 40 1.37 3.82 -19.35
CA ARG A 40 1.79 5.22 -19.50
C ARG A 40 0.68 6.20 -19.13
N SER A 41 -0.57 5.89 -19.50
CA SER A 41 -1.74 6.67 -19.12
C SER A 41 -1.98 6.60 -17.61
N ALA A 42 -1.90 5.40 -17.01
CA ALA A 42 -2.03 5.19 -15.58
C ALA A 42 -1.03 6.04 -14.78
N ILE A 43 0.27 5.98 -15.13
CA ILE A 43 1.31 6.77 -14.45
C ILE A 43 1.01 8.27 -14.55
N ARG A 44 0.66 8.77 -15.74
CA ARG A 44 0.37 10.20 -15.94
C ARG A 44 -0.85 10.66 -15.15
N GLN A 45 -1.93 9.88 -15.15
CA GLN A 45 -3.15 10.23 -14.42
C GLN A 45 -2.96 10.11 -12.92
N THR A 46 -2.30 9.05 -12.45
CA THR A 46 -1.95 8.89 -11.02
C THR A 46 -1.12 10.07 -10.54
N THR A 47 -0.08 10.48 -11.29
CA THR A 47 0.73 11.67 -10.95
C THR A 47 -0.15 12.90 -10.80
N ARG A 48 -1.05 13.17 -11.77
CA ARG A 48 -1.98 14.31 -11.70
C ARG A 48 -2.89 14.25 -10.49
N HIS A 49 -3.46 13.08 -10.20
CA HIS A 49 -4.35 12.88 -9.06
C HIS A 49 -3.62 13.07 -7.73
N MET A 50 -2.40 12.52 -7.61
CA MET A 50 -1.60 12.67 -6.39
C MET A 50 -1.22 14.12 -6.12
N ASN A 51 -0.82 14.88 -7.15
CA ASN A 51 -0.53 16.31 -7.02
C ASN A 51 -1.79 17.09 -6.58
N THR A 52 -2.96 16.80 -7.18
CA THR A 52 -4.22 17.44 -6.76
C THR A 52 -4.56 17.11 -5.30
N LEU A 53 -4.37 15.86 -4.86
CA LEU A 53 -4.62 15.46 -3.47
C LEU A 53 -3.61 16.08 -2.50
N GLU A 54 -2.36 16.34 -2.96
CA GLU A 54 -1.35 17.07 -2.20
C GLU A 54 -1.73 18.55 -2.03
N ASP A 55 -2.15 19.22 -3.10
CA ASP A 55 -2.65 20.60 -3.07
C ASP A 55 -3.85 20.75 -2.11
N GLN A 56 -4.65 19.70 -1.96
CA GLN A 56 -5.77 19.63 -1.01
C GLN A 56 -5.32 19.27 0.42
N GLY A 57 -4.06 18.96 0.63
CA GLY A 57 -3.48 18.65 1.93
C GLY A 57 -3.89 17.30 2.52
N VAL A 58 -4.41 16.36 1.71
CA VAL A 58 -4.82 15.02 2.17
C VAL A 58 -3.74 13.97 2.00
N VAL A 59 -2.81 14.15 1.07
CA VAL A 59 -1.59 13.37 0.94
C VAL A 59 -0.39 14.31 1.03
N LEU A 60 0.79 13.73 1.21
CA LEU A 60 2.06 14.44 1.09
C LEU A 60 3.05 13.58 0.30
N CYS A 61 3.89 14.23 -0.48
CA CYS A 61 5.08 13.64 -1.07
C CYS A 61 6.21 13.69 -0.04
N LEU A 62 6.89 12.56 0.18
CA LEU A 62 8.08 12.53 1.04
C LEU A 62 9.28 13.08 0.27
N ASP A 63 9.94 14.07 0.83
CA ASP A 63 11.22 14.60 0.31
C ASP A 63 12.39 13.68 0.72
N ARG A 64 12.30 12.40 0.34
CA ARG A 64 13.31 11.38 0.62
C ARG A 64 13.61 10.54 -0.60
N ARG A 65 14.89 10.32 -0.84
CA ARG A 65 15.38 9.40 -1.86
C ARG A 65 15.56 8.03 -1.22
N VAL A 66 14.81 7.04 -1.69
CA VAL A 66 14.97 5.64 -1.34
C VAL A 66 15.57 4.92 -2.55
N GLY A 67 16.68 4.23 -2.34
CA GLY A 67 17.39 3.49 -3.38
C GLY A 67 18.79 4.03 -3.67
N GLY A 68 19.71 3.09 -4.01
CA GLY A 68 21.11 3.38 -4.26
C GLY A 68 21.36 4.25 -5.50
N TRP A 69 22.53 4.84 -5.54
CA TRP A 69 23.02 5.77 -6.55
C TRP A 69 23.12 5.13 -7.96
N LYS A 70 22.02 5.22 -8.74
CA LYS A 70 22.07 5.15 -10.21
C LYS A 70 21.28 6.35 -10.71
N GLY A 71 21.93 7.22 -11.48
CA GLY A 71 21.43 8.51 -11.92
C GLY A 71 20.04 8.43 -12.54
N GLY A 72 19.07 9.02 -11.87
CA GLY A 72 17.67 9.14 -12.26
C GLY A 72 16.90 9.94 -11.21
N SER A 73 15.77 10.53 -11.58
CA SER A 73 14.86 11.15 -10.61
C SER A 73 14.37 10.09 -9.64
N ALA A 74 14.56 10.30 -8.32
CA ALA A 74 14.02 9.40 -7.31
C ALA A 74 12.49 9.33 -7.45
N PRO A 75 11.88 8.14 -7.27
CA PRO A 75 10.44 8.01 -7.35
C PRO A 75 9.76 8.85 -6.25
N ALA A 76 8.69 9.56 -6.60
CA ALA A 76 7.85 10.24 -5.61
C ALA A 76 7.19 9.20 -4.71
N ILE A 77 7.32 9.36 -3.39
CA ILE A 77 6.75 8.48 -2.37
C ILE A 77 5.65 9.24 -1.65
N TRP A 78 4.48 8.66 -1.58
CA TRP A 78 3.27 9.26 -1.07
C TRP A 78 2.83 8.63 0.24
N ALA A 79 2.24 9.45 1.12
CA ALA A 79 1.60 9.01 2.34
C ALA A 79 0.36 9.88 2.64
N LEU A 80 -0.57 9.36 3.44
CA LEU A 80 -1.68 10.14 3.95
C LEU A 80 -1.20 11.15 5.00
N THR A 81 -1.72 12.36 4.93
CA THR A 81 -1.65 13.31 6.03
C THR A 81 -2.65 12.94 7.13
N THR A 82 -2.64 13.66 8.26
CA THR A 82 -3.69 13.51 9.28
C THR A 82 -5.09 13.81 8.69
N SER A 83 -5.18 14.77 7.78
CA SER A 83 -6.43 15.12 7.07
C SER A 83 -6.87 13.97 6.18
N GLY A 84 -5.96 13.41 5.36
CA GLY A 84 -6.25 12.25 4.50
C GLY A 84 -6.69 11.02 5.30
N TYR A 85 -6.04 10.76 6.43
CA TYR A 85 -6.46 9.66 7.33
C TYR A 85 -7.89 9.84 7.84
N ARG A 86 -8.25 11.05 8.27
CA ARG A 86 -9.62 11.37 8.71
C ARG A 86 -10.63 11.26 7.58
N THR A 87 -10.23 11.62 6.36
CA THR A 87 -11.07 11.51 5.17
C THR A 87 -11.43 10.05 4.86
N VAL A 88 -10.48 9.11 5.05
CA VAL A 88 -10.72 7.68 4.81
C VAL A 88 -11.46 7.00 5.95
N THR A 89 -11.13 7.33 7.22
CA THR A 89 -11.60 6.59 8.40
C THR A 89 -12.70 7.30 9.18
N GLY A 90 -12.97 8.56 8.87
CA GLY A 90 -13.82 9.43 9.69
C GLY A 90 -13.06 10.13 10.82
N ALA A 91 -13.75 10.83 11.70
CA ALA A 91 -13.15 11.59 12.80
C ALA A 91 -12.56 10.68 13.89
N GLY A 92 -11.53 11.15 14.61
CA GLY A 92 -11.04 10.51 15.84
C GLY A 92 -9.70 9.79 15.75
N GLN A 93 -9.06 9.71 14.58
CA GLN A 93 -7.77 9.04 14.44
C GLN A 93 -6.57 9.85 14.97
N LYS A 94 -5.54 9.14 15.46
CA LYS A 94 -4.30 9.75 15.93
C LYS A 94 -3.60 10.54 14.81
N ARG A 95 -2.86 11.59 15.20
CA ARG A 95 -2.07 12.40 14.27
C ARG A 95 -1.04 11.53 13.55
N GLN A 96 -1.04 11.56 12.23
CA GLN A 96 -0.03 10.91 11.39
C GLN A 96 1.21 11.80 11.24
N ARG A 97 2.38 11.17 11.27
CA ARG A 97 3.68 11.84 11.10
C ARG A 97 4.56 11.04 10.13
N PRO A 98 4.20 10.96 8.83
CA PRO A 98 4.92 10.11 7.86
C PRO A 98 6.40 10.48 7.71
N HIS A 99 6.77 11.73 7.91
CA HIS A 99 8.14 12.22 7.79
C HIS A 99 9.08 11.77 8.92
N LEU A 100 8.55 11.20 10.01
CA LEU A 100 9.35 10.70 11.13
C LEU A 100 9.74 9.21 11.00
N ILE A 101 9.43 8.57 9.89
CA ILE A 101 9.78 7.17 9.63
C ILE A 101 11.29 7.02 9.33
N SER A 102 11.93 5.94 9.79
CA SER A 102 13.31 5.63 9.40
C SER A 102 13.39 5.18 7.93
N THR A 103 14.55 5.33 7.30
CA THR A 103 14.75 4.92 5.91
C THR A 103 14.55 3.42 5.75
N THR A 104 15.15 2.60 6.62
CA THR A 104 15.01 1.14 6.60
C THR A 104 13.56 0.69 6.69
N PHE A 105 12.78 1.29 7.61
CA PHE A 105 11.37 0.93 7.75
C PHE A 105 10.52 1.42 6.58
N LEU A 106 10.85 2.58 5.99
CA LEU A 106 10.20 3.05 4.77
C LEU A 106 10.45 2.09 3.58
N GLU A 107 11.70 1.64 3.43
CA GLU A 107 12.07 0.67 2.40
C GLU A 107 11.31 -0.65 2.57
N HIS A 108 11.18 -1.15 3.80
CA HIS A 108 10.40 -2.34 4.11
C HIS A 108 8.92 -2.15 3.69
N LEU A 109 8.29 -1.04 4.05
CA LEU A 109 6.90 -0.77 3.65
C LEU A 109 6.72 -0.64 2.13
N LEU A 110 7.72 -0.09 1.42
CA LEU A 110 7.69 -0.03 -0.04
C LEU A 110 7.88 -1.41 -0.69
N ALA A 111 8.61 -2.32 -0.05
CA ALA A 111 8.74 -3.72 -0.49
C ALA A 111 7.43 -4.49 -0.30
N ILE A 112 6.75 -4.30 0.84
CA ILE A 112 5.39 -4.82 1.07
C ILE A 112 4.42 -4.30 -0.01
N ALA A 113 4.50 -3.01 -0.35
CA ALA A 113 3.70 -2.43 -1.43
C ALA A 113 4.03 -3.07 -2.80
N ALA A 114 5.31 -3.37 -3.08
CA ALA A 114 5.72 -4.06 -4.31
C ALA A 114 5.17 -5.49 -4.37
N THR A 115 5.20 -6.23 -3.27
CA THR A 115 4.61 -7.57 -3.16
C THR A 115 3.11 -7.53 -3.46
N ARG A 116 2.38 -6.57 -2.89
CA ARG A 116 0.95 -6.37 -3.20
C ARG A 116 0.71 -6.07 -4.67
N VAL A 117 1.52 -5.20 -5.28
CA VAL A 117 1.42 -4.89 -6.71
C VAL A 117 1.59 -6.14 -7.55
N THR A 118 2.64 -6.92 -7.30
CA THR A 118 2.91 -8.17 -8.02
C THR A 118 1.76 -9.17 -7.88
N ALA A 119 1.26 -9.38 -6.66
CA ALA A 119 0.10 -10.26 -6.42
C ALA A 119 -1.15 -9.77 -7.18
N THR A 120 -1.40 -8.46 -7.20
CA THR A 120 -2.53 -7.87 -7.94
C THR A 120 -2.40 -8.06 -9.44
N GLU A 121 -1.20 -7.87 -10.00
CA GLU A 121 -0.95 -8.07 -11.43
C GLU A 121 -1.07 -9.56 -11.82
N THR A 122 -0.53 -10.45 -10.98
CA THR A 122 -0.61 -11.90 -11.22
C THR A 122 -2.05 -12.39 -11.25
N ILE A 123 -2.88 -11.96 -10.28
CA ILE A 123 -4.27 -12.43 -10.20
C ILE A 123 -5.11 -11.92 -11.38
N ARG A 124 -4.79 -10.75 -11.94
CA ARG A 124 -5.47 -10.23 -13.13
C ARG A 124 -5.34 -11.12 -14.37
N ALA A 125 -4.29 -11.95 -14.41
CA ALA A 125 -4.07 -12.91 -15.50
C ALA A 125 -4.80 -14.25 -15.30
N ILE A 126 -5.38 -14.49 -14.12
CA ILE A 126 -6.09 -15.72 -13.79
C ILE A 126 -7.59 -15.52 -14.06
N PRO A 127 -8.23 -16.30 -14.95
CA PRO A 127 -9.67 -16.26 -15.15
C PRO A 127 -10.42 -16.47 -13.82
N ASP A 128 -11.41 -15.62 -13.54
CA ASP A 128 -12.19 -15.61 -12.30
C ASP A 128 -11.37 -15.51 -11.00
N GLY A 129 -10.07 -15.15 -11.13
CA GLY A 129 -9.16 -14.97 -10.02
C GLY A 129 -9.58 -13.79 -9.14
N ARG A 130 -9.61 -14.02 -7.82
CA ARG A 130 -9.87 -13.00 -6.80
C ARG A 130 -8.75 -12.98 -5.79
N LEU A 131 -8.31 -11.78 -5.43
CA LEU A 131 -7.27 -11.56 -4.43
C LEU A 131 -7.86 -10.85 -3.22
N GLY A 132 -7.81 -11.51 -2.06
CA GLY A 132 -8.01 -10.87 -0.76
C GLY A 132 -6.67 -10.50 -0.17
N ILE A 133 -6.53 -9.28 0.37
CA ILE A 133 -5.29 -8.81 1.00
C ILE A 133 -5.64 -8.19 2.34
N GLN A 134 -4.90 -8.59 3.37
CA GLN A 134 -4.91 -7.96 4.68
C GLN A 134 -3.47 -7.59 5.05
N ALA A 135 -3.24 -6.34 5.41
CA ALA A 135 -1.95 -5.87 5.93
C ALA A 135 -1.95 -5.88 7.46
N GLU A 136 -0.76 -5.73 8.07
CA GLU A 136 -0.60 -5.54 9.51
C GLU A 136 -1.39 -4.32 10.03
N PRO A 137 -1.95 -4.37 11.24
CA PRO A 137 -2.03 -5.51 12.17
C PRO A 137 -3.25 -6.42 11.92
N VAL A 138 -4.05 -6.19 10.89
CA VAL A 138 -5.30 -6.91 10.60
C VAL A 138 -5.03 -8.38 10.24
N CYS A 139 -3.87 -8.65 9.63
CA CYS A 139 -3.44 -10.00 9.27
C CYS A 139 -2.87 -10.82 10.45
N TRP A 140 -2.65 -10.23 11.61
CA TRP A 140 -2.09 -10.94 12.77
C TRP A 140 -3.04 -12.02 13.28
N ARG A 141 -2.48 -13.16 13.71
CA ARG A 141 -3.24 -14.32 14.21
C ARG A 141 -2.68 -14.76 15.55
N THR A 142 -3.57 -14.87 16.53
CA THR A 142 -3.23 -15.41 17.85
C THR A 142 -3.65 -16.87 17.93
N TYR A 143 -2.78 -17.73 18.46
CA TYR A 143 -3.01 -19.16 18.60
C TYR A 143 -2.38 -19.68 19.88
N LEU A 144 -2.76 -20.90 20.27
CA LEU A 144 -2.15 -21.58 21.42
C LEU A 144 -0.96 -22.41 20.95
N GLY A 145 0.19 -22.18 21.58
CA GLY A 145 1.39 -22.97 21.36
C GLY A 145 1.31 -24.35 22.04
N PRO A 146 2.32 -25.22 21.84
CA PRO A 146 2.33 -26.60 22.32
C PRO A 146 2.18 -26.75 23.86
N HIS A 147 2.54 -25.72 24.61
CA HIS A 147 2.45 -25.71 26.08
C HIS A 147 1.29 -24.85 26.62
N GLY A 148 0.27 -24.56 25.77
CA GLY A 148 -0.87 -23.74 26.13
C GLY A 148 -0.59 -22.23 26.22
N GLN A 149 0.63 -21.77 25.93
CA GLN A 149 0.96 -20.36 25.89
C GLN A 149 0.33 -19.68 24.68
N GLN A 150 -0.10 -18.43 24.83
CA GLN A 150 -0.61 -17.64 23.76
C GLN A 150 0.54 -17.08 22.89
N LEU A 151 0.52 -17.41 21.61
CA LEU A 151 1.48 -16.94 20.61
C LEU A 151 0.77 -16.08 19.58
N THR A 152 1.50 -15.15 18.96
CA THR A 152 0.96 -14.30 17.89
C THR A 152 1.87 -14.36 16.68
N LEU A 153 1.34 -14.85 15.57
CA LEU A 153 1.94 -14.73 14.25
C LEU A 153 1.70 -13.29 13.76
N ARG A 154 2.74 -12.61 13.32
CA ARG A 154 2.72 -11.20 12.89
C ARG A 154 3.28 -11.03 11.49
N PRO A 155 2.63 -11.58 10.46
CA PRO A 155 3.08 -11.39 9.09
C PRO A 155 2.83 -9.95 8.64
N ASP A 156 3.57 -9.52 7.61
CA ASP A 156 3.37 -8.23 6.95
C ASP A 156 2.08 -8.20 6.14
N LEU A 157 1.79 -9.31 5.43
CA LEU A 157 0.58 -9.49 4.64
C LEU A 157 -0.02 -10.89 4.84
N HIS A 158 -1.34 -10.95 4.73
CA HIS A 158 -2.07 -12.19 4.48
C HIS A 158 -2.76 -12.07 3.13
N LEU A 159 -2.41 -12.97 2.21
CA LEU A 159 -3.00 -13.06 0.88
C LEU A 159 -3.96 -14.25 0.82
N THR A 160 -5.12 -14.06 0.22
CA THR A 160 -6.04 -15.12 -0.13
C THR A 160 -6.27 -15.09 -1.64
N VAL A 161 -5.88 -16.15 -2.31
CA VAL A 161 -6.10 -16.34 -3.76
C VAL A 161 -7.27 -17.29 -3.93
N THR A 162 -8.26 -16.86 -4.69
CA THR A 162 -9.44 -17.68 -4.97
C THR A 162 -9.65 -17.75 -6.48
N SER A 163 -9.84 -18.94 -7.01
CA SER A 163 -10.27 -19.21 -8.38
C SER A 163 -11.54 -20.07 -8.36
N ALA A 164 -12.01 -20.51 -9.52
CA ALA A 164 -13.11 -21.45 -9.62
C ALA A 164 -12.81 -22.82 -8.95
N GLU A 165 -11.53 -23.23 -8.90
CA GLU A 165 -11.09 -24.57 -8.49
C GLU A 165 -10.50 -24.61 -7.09
N TYR A 166 -9.93 -23.51 -6.56
CA TYR A 166 -9.20 -23.52 -5.29
C TYR A 166 -9.29 -22.19 -4.55
N ARG A 167 -8.98 -22.27 -3.27
CA ARG A 167 -8.76 -21.11 -2.40
C ARG A 167 -7.54 -21.36 -1.53
N ASP A 168 -6.48 -20.59 -1.78
CA ASP A 168 -5.23 -20.65 -1.04
C ASP A 168 -5.02 -19.41 -0.18
N SER A 169 -4.34 -19.61 0.95
CA SER A 169 -4.00 -18.54 1.89
C SER A 169 -2.51 -18.56 2.19
N TYR A 170 -1.88 -17.38 2.14
CA TYR A 170 -0.45 -17.21 2.35
C TYR A 170 -0.20 -16.12 3.39
N PHE A 171 0.62 -16.40 4.38
CA PHE A 171 1.22 -15.39 5.24
C PHE A 171 2.58 -15.00 4.67
N ILE A 172 2.77 -13.72 4.40
CA ILE A 172 3.98 -13.17 3.79
C ILE A 172 4.71 -12.34 4.82
N GLU A 173 6.02 -12.54 4.91
CA GLU A 173 6.96 -11.71 5.65
C GLU A 173 8.06 -11.29 4.68
N ASP A 174 8.36 -9.99 4.63
CA ASP A 174 9.42 -9.44 3.78
C ASP A 174 10.70 -9.28 4.61
N ASP A 175 11.51 -10.33 4.60
CA ASP A 175 12.83 -10.33 5.24
C ASP A 175 13.86 -9.65 4.33
N ARG A 176 14.31 -8.47 4.72
CA ARG A 176 15.33 -7.70 3.98
C ARG A 176 16.77 -8.01 4.40
N ALA A 177 16.99 -9.13 5.10
CA ALA A 177 18.31 -9.56 5.58
C ALA A 177 19.09 -8.43 6.28
N THR A 178 18.40 -7.62 7.08
CA THR A 178 19.00 -6.51 7.84
C THR A 178 19.50 -6.94 9.23
N GLU A 179 19.33 -8.21 9.57
CA GLU A 179 19.89 -8.81 10.78
C GLU A 179 21.32 -9.31 10.51
N ASN A 180 22.28 -8.63 11.10
CA ASN A 180 23.67 -9.08 11.24
C ASN A 180 23.84 -9.78 12.59
#